data_5f276f0099a4831afaf7e33e7abc81e4
#
_entry.id   5f276f0099a4831afaf7e33e7abc81e4
#
_cell.length_a   1.000
_cell.length_b   1.000
_cell.length_c   1.000
_cell.angle_alpha   90.00
_cell.angle_beta   90.00
_cell.angle_gamma   90.00
#
_symmetry.space_group_name_H-M   'P 1'
#
loop_
_entity.id
_entity.type
_entity.pdbx_description
1 polymer ?
#
loop_
_entity_poly.entity_id
_entity_poly.type
_entity_poly.pdbx_seq_one_letter_code
_entity_poly.pdbx_strand_id
1 'polypeptide(L)'
;MVSMVAVMAAAVHPIASAAPADPVTGPTESYVVRTEVADDTAMTAFVHSAAMDRTIPLKILRSPDRTAPSPTLYLLNGAGGGLDGMDWYTQTDVVSFFADKNVNVVTPVGGAYSYYTDWQHDDPVLGRNKWETFLTAELPPLVDELLDTNGRNAIAGISMAATSVLNLAAHHRGLYRAVGSYSGCASTTDALGRAYVKTVVSMALGANVTNMWGPDDNQDWVRNDAVVNAEKLRGTALYISNGSGLAGASDTLDGTNPNGTGFVLLNQMVVGGAIEVATGDCTRRLKAALEQLDIPAHFELRERGTHSWGYWQDDLHDSWPMFEDALAG
;
A
#
# COMPACT_ATOMS: atom_id res chain seq x y z
N MET A 1 20.63 34.34 73.98
CA MET A 1 20.99 33.97 72.59
C MET A 1 19.71 33.73 71.82
N VAL A 2 19.34 34.66 70.95
CA VAL A 2 18.12 34.60 70.14
C VAL A 2 18.53 34.31 68.76
N SER A 3 18.13 33.13 68.25
CA SER A 3 18.38 32.68 66.84
C SER A 3 17.32 33.29 65.93
N MET A 4 17.78 34.10 65.02
CA MET A 4 16.99 34.72 63.95
C MET A 4 16.84 33.74 62.80
N VAL A 5 15.63 33.28 62.49
CA VAL A 5 15.29 32.48 61.34
C VAL A 5 14.95 33.43 60.20
N ALA A 6 15.78 33.41 59.14
CA ALA A 6 15.50 34.17 57.92
C ALA A 6 14.56 33.38 57.02
N VAL A 7 13.38 33.93 56.71
CA VAL A 7 12.43 33.39 55.72
C VAL A 7 12.82 33.94 54.34
N MET A 8 13.29 33.06 53.44
CA MET A 8 13.48 33.40 52.02
C MET A 8 12.14 33.31 51.29
N ALA A 9 11.65 34.46 50.81
CA ALA A 9 10.52 34.54 49.92
C ALA A 9 10.97 34.15 48.50
N ALA A 10 10.45 33.04 47.97
CA ALA A 10 10.66 32.65 46.58
C ALA A 10 9.76 33.53 45.67
N ALA A 11 10.39 34.27 44.77
CA ALA A 11 9.68 35.02 43.74
C ALA A 11 9.12 34.04 42.66
N VAL A 12 7.81 33.98 42.58
CA VAL A 12 7.09 33.27 41.51
C VAL A 12 7.13 34.15 40.27
N HIS A 13 7.89 33.72 39.26
CA HIS A 13 7.87 34.34 37.94
C HIS A 13 6.63 33.84 37.17
N PRO A 14 5.86 34.71 36.54
CA PRO A 14 4.75 34.26 35.69
C PRO A 14 5.31 33.52 34.48
N ILE A 15 4.83 32.29 34.27
CA ILE A 15 5.07 31.52 33.04
C ILE A 15 4.34 32.29 31.95
N ALA A 16 5.09 32.84 30.99
CA ALA A 16 4.52 33.42 29.79
C ALA A 16 3.77 32.31 29.03
N SER A 17 2.45 32.45 28.89
CA SER A 17 1.63 31.63 28.04
C SER A 17 2.12 31.82 26.62
N ALA A 18 2.64 30.74 25.99
CA ALA A 18 2.94 30.76 24.58
C ALA A 18 1.63 31.05 23.81
N ALA A 19 1.64 32.06 22.95
CA ALA A 19 0.54 32.28 22.02
C ALA A 19 0.31 31.01 21.19
N PRO A 20 -0.95 30.67 20.86
CA PRO A 20 -1.21 29.59 19.92
C PRO A 20 -0.47 29.89 18.63
N ALA A 21 0.29 28.88 18.13
CA ALA A 21 0.93 29.01 16.84
C ALA A 21 -0.17 29.27 15.79
N ASP A 22 0.06 30.24 14.91
CA ASP A 22 -0.82 30.49 13.78
C ASP A 22 -1.01 29.17 13.02
N PRO A 23 -2.25 28.85 12.57
CA PRO A 23 -2.48 27.68 11.75
C PRO A 23 -1.62 27.80 10.51
N VAL A 24 -0.77 26.81 10.26
CA VAL A 24 0.00 26.70 9.03
C VAL A 24 -1.01 26.57 7.89
N THR A 25 -1.26 27.67 7.18
CA THR A 25 -2.12 27.68 6.00
C THR A 25 -1.33 27.11 4.81
N GLY A 26 -1.15 25.80 4.78
CA GLY A 26 -0.76 25.08 3.57
C GLY A 26 -1.93 25.05 2.56
N PRO A 27 -1.68 24.64 1.31
CA PRO A 27 -2.75 24.48 0.33
C PRO A 27 -3.84 23.58 0.90
N THR A 28 -5.10 24.01 0.78
CA THR A 28 -6.27 23.25 1.26
C THR A 28 -6.73 22.19 0.27
N GLU A 29 -6.15 22.18 -0.92
CA GLU A 29 -6.48 21.28 -2.03
C GLU A 29 -5.22 20.55 -2.54
N SER A 30 -5.41 19.33 -3.00
CA SER A 30 -4.38 18.55 -3.67
C SER A 30 -4.24 18.95 -5.12
N TYR A 31 -3.03 18.94 -5.67
CA TYR A 31 -2.78 19.36 -7.04
C TYR A 31 -1.51 18.72 -7.61
N VAL A 32 -1.42 18.71 -8.95
CA VAL A 32 -0.19 18.30 -9.66
C VAL A 32 0.82 19.45 -9.60
N VAL A 33 1.93 19.24 -8.92
CA VAL A 33 3.00 20.23 -8.76
C VAL A 33 3.78 20.43 -10.06
N ARG A 34 4.15 19.30 -10.69
CA ARG A 34 4.87 19.24 -11.96
C ARG A 34 4.84 17.84 -12.54
N THR A 35 5.19 17.74 -13.80
CA THR A 35 5.39 16.47 -14.50
C THR A 35 6.75 16.44 -15.17
N GLU A 36 7.36 15.25 -15.24
CA GLU A 36 8.61 14.98 -15.95
C GLU A 36 8.35 13.85 -16.94
N VAL A 37 8.35 14.14 -18.22
CA VAL A 37 8.09 13.17 -19.29
C VAL A 37 9.43 12.54 -19.69
N ALA A 38 9.54 11.22 -19.52
CA ALA A 38 10.73 10.49 -19.92
C ALA A 38 10.70 10.17 -21.42
N ASP A 39 9.54 9.73 -21.92
CA ASP A 39 9.27 9.39 -23.31
C ASP A 39 7.76 9.40 -23.60
N ASP A 40 7.35 8.86 -24.74
CA ASP A 40 5.93 8.81 -25.11
C ASP A 40 5.09 7.90 -24.21
N THR A 41 5.68 6.96 -23.51
CA THR A 41 4.97 5.97 -22.68
C THR A 41 5.11 6.20 -21.20
N ALA A 42 6.24 6.80 -20.75
CA ALA A 42 6.58 6.93 -19.34
C ALA A 42 6.71 8.39 -18.89
N MET A 43 6.17 8.69 -17.71
CA MET A 43 6.32 9.99 -17.06
C MET A 43 6.35 9.84 -15.54
N THR A 44 6.85 10.87 -14.87
CA THR A 44 6.70 11.05 -13.42
C THR A 44 5.86 12.29 -13.16
N ALA A 45 4.78 12.15 -12.42
CA ALA A 45 4.02 13.27 -11.88
C ALA A 45 4.36 13.46 -10.40
N PHE A 46 4.40 14.70 -9.94
CA PHE A 46 4.61 15.04 -8.55
C PHE A 46 3.33 15.69 -8.03
N VAL A 47 2.65 15.01 -7.11
CA VAL A 47 1.35 15.42 -6.60
C VAL A 47 1.48 15.86 -5.15
N HIS A 48 1.06 17.09 -4.85
CA HIS A 48 0.90 17.55 -3.48
C HIS A 48 -0.39 16.95 -2.90
N SER A 49 -0.26 16.22 -1.78
CA SER A 49 -1.39 15.77 -0.97
C SER A 49 -1.69 16.79 0.11
N ALA A 50 -2.88 17.37 0.10
CA ALA A 50 -3.34 18.28 1.14
C ALA A 50 -3.50 17.57 2.49
N ALA A 51 -4.01 16.33 2.49
CA ALA A 51 -4.19 15.54 3.71
C ALA A 51 -2.86 15.21 4.41
N MET A 52 -1.78 15.00 3.63
CA MET A 52 -0.46 14.67 4.17
C MET A 52 0.51 15.85 4.21
N ASP A 53 0.15 16.99 3.59
CA ASP A 53 0.99 18.17 3.43
C ASP A 53 2.39 17.83 2.88
N ARG A 54 2.43 17.02 1.84
CA ARG A 54 3.67 16.62 1.17
C ARG A 54 3.47 16.26 -0.30
N THR A 55 4.55 16.35 -1.06
CA THR A 55 4.56 15.96 -2.47
C THR A 55 4.93 14.49 -2.62
N ILE A 56 4.13 13.75 -3.39
CA ILE A 56 4.27 12.32 -3.64
C ILE A 56 4.60 12.13 -5.13
N PRO A 57 5.75 11.49 -5.46
CA PRO A 57 6.05 11.10 -6.82
C PRO A 57 5.15 9.94 -7.26
N LEU A 58 4.67 10.01 -8.49
CA LEU A 58 3.94 8.96 -9.18
C LEU A 58 4.73 8.53 -10.40
N LYS A 59 5.18 7.28 -10.48
CA LYS A 59 5.65 6.69 -11.73
C LYS A 59 4.44 6.29 -12.55
N ILE A 60 4.37 6.73 -13.80
CA ILE A 60 3.20 6.54 -14.65
C ILE A 60 3.63 5.93 -15.98
N LEU A 61 2.98 4.81 -16.34
CA LEU A 61 2.96 4.31 -17.71
C LEU A 61 1.62 4.75 -18.32
N ARG A 62 1.70 5.44 -19.44
CA ARG A 62 0.52 5.96 -20.13
C ARG A 62 0.01 4.92 -21.12
N SER A 63 -1.31 4.84 -21.28
CA SER A 63 -1.93 4.06 -22.33
C SER A 63 -1.32 4.36 -23.70
N PRO A 64 -1.00 3.38 -24.55
CA PRO A 64 -0.51 3.60 -25.88
C PRO A 64 -1.56 4.25 -26.80
N ASP A 65 -2.85 3.92 -26.63
CA ASP A 65 -3.94 4.59 -27.32
C ASP A 65 -4.38 5.84 -26.53
N ARG A 66 -4.14 7.00 -27.09
CA ARG A 66 -4.53 8.32 -26.54
C ARG A 66 -5.63 8.98 -27.34
N THR A 67 -6.25 8.25 -28.26
CA THR A 67 -7.37 8.76 -29.07
C THR A 67 -8.69 8.70 -28.33
N ALA A 68 -8.75 7.93 -27.23
CA ALA A 68 -9.90 7.80 -26.36
C ALA A 68 -9.47 7.70 -24.89
N PRO A 69 -10.31 8.15 -23.94
CA PRO A 69 -10.03 8.03 -22.51
C PRO A 69 -9.83 6.57 -22.10
N SER A 70 -8.72 6.29 -21.39
CA SER A 70 -8.31 4.95 -20.97
C SER A 70 -8.51 4.73 -19.46
N PRO A 71 -8.71 3.49 -19.00
CA PRO A 71 -8.81 3.18 -17.58
C PRO A 71 -7.47 3.34 -16.85
N THR A 72 -7.51 3.25 -15.50
CA THR A 72 -6.33 3.35 -14.65
C THR A 72 -6.17 2.13 -13.74
N LEU A 73 -4.96 1.55 -13.73
CA LEU A 73 -4.50 0.60 -12.74
C LEU A 73 -3.57 1.31 -11.75
N TYR A 74 -3.99 1.39 -10.48
CA TYR A 74 -3.11 1.79 -9.38
C TYR A 74 -2.30 0.59 -8.91
N LEU A 75 -0.97 0.67 -8.95
CA LEU A 75 -0.06 -0.44 -8.65
C LEU A 75 0.82 -0.09 -7.45
N LEU A 76 0.51 -0.65 -6.28
CA LEU A 76 1.16 -0.28 -5.02
C LEU A 76 2.38 -1.17 -4.72
N ASN A 77 3.44 -0.53 -4.23
CA ASN A 77 4.64 -1.22 -3.75
C ASN A 77 4.42 -1.85 -2.36
N GLY A 78 5.27 -2.80 -2.01
CA GLY A 78 5.27 -3.46 -0.70
C GLY A 78 5.74 -2.55 0.46
N ALA A 79 6.28 -3.15 1.51
CA ALA A 79 6.62 -2.47 2.76
C ALA A 79 7.55 -1.26 2.59
N GLY A 80 8.51 -1.29 1.67
CA GLY A 80 9.44 -0.18 1.40
C GLY A 80 8.83 1.00 0.65
N GLY A 81 7.59 0.88 0.11
CA GLY A 81 6.93 1.94 -0.62
C GLY A 81 7.65 2.36 -1.92
N GLY A 82 8.60 1.56 -2.42
CA GLY A 82 9.47 1.90 -3.54
C GLY A 82 10.57 2.92 -3.23
N LEU A 83 10.74 3.31 -1.97
CA LEU A 83 11.77 4.26 -1.53
C LEU A 83 13.14 3.61 -1.37
N ASP A 84 13.18 2.30 -1.21
CA ASP A 84 14.38 1.47 -1.06
C ASP A 84 14.99 1.05 -2.42
N GLY A 85 14.42 1.52 -3.52
CA GLY A 85 14.83 1.14 -4.88
C GLY A 85 14.29 -0.22 -5.33
N MET A 86 13.49 -0.88 -4.50
CA MET A 86 12.83 -2.14 -4.82
C MET A 86 11.35 -1.86 -5.15
N ASP A 87 11.08 -1.66 -6.42
CA ASP A 87 9.75 -1.35 -6.92
C ASP A 87 9.42 -2.16 -8.18
N TRP A 88 8.19 -2.06 -8.63
CA TRP A 88 7.69 -2.74 -9.84
C TRP A 88 8.56 -2.49 -11.08
N TYR A 89 9.10 -1.28 -11.23
CA TYR A 89 9.88 -0.88 -12.41
C TYR A 89 11.31 -1.43 -12.42
N THR A 90 11.86 -1.69 -11.25
CA THR A 90 13.24 -2.19 -11.09
C THR A 90 13.31 -3.69 -10.95
N GLN A 91 12.23 -4.33 -10.52
CA GLN A 91 12.21 -5.75 -10.14
C GLN A 91 11.41 -6.62 -11.11
N THR A 92 10.64 -6.03 -12.02
CA THR A 92 9.76 -6.74 -12.94
C THR A 92 9.85 -6.17 -14.36
N ASP A 93 9.18 -6.81 -15.29
CA ASP A 93 9.04 -6.36 -16.66
C ASP A 93 7.82 -5.44 -16.88
N VAL A 94 7.30 -4.82 -15.84
CA VAL A 94 6.07 -4.01 -15.87
C VAL A 94 5.99 -3.02 -17.02
N VAL A 95 7.12 -2.40 -17.40
CA VAL A 95 7.18 -1.42 -18.50
C VAL A 95 6.88 -2.08 -19.83
N SER A 96 7.55 -3.21 -20.15
CA SER A 96 7.32 -3.94 -21.39
C SER A 96 5.97 -4.67 -21.40
N PHE A 97 5.53 -5.15 -20.24
CA PHE A 97 4.25 -5.83 -20.11
C PHE A 97 3.06 -4.94 -20.44
N PHE A 98 3.09 -3.67 -20.01
CA PHE A 98 2.00 -2.72 -20.28
C PHE A 98 2.17 -1.90 -21.57
N ALA A 99 3.26 -2.10 -22.32
CA ALA A 99 3.55 -1.30 -23.51
C ALA A 99 2.49 -1.35 -24.61
N ASP A 100 1.73 -2.44 -24.68
CA ASP A 100 0.68 -2.70 -25.69
C ASP A 100 -0.75 -2.72 -25.11
N LYS A 101 -0.94 -2.39 -23.83
CA LYS A 101 -2.22 -2.48 -23.12
C LYS A 101 -2.84 -1.11 -22.92
N ASN A 102 -4.12 -0.97 -23.31
CA ASN A 102 -4.85 0.30 -23.20
C ASN A 102 -5.28 0.59 -21.76
N VAL A 103 -4.29 0.86 -20.92
CA VAL A 103 -4.45 1.21 -19.51
C VAL A 103 -3.35 2.18 -19.08
N ASN A 104 -3.68 3.13 -18.22
CA ASN A 104 -2.69 3.91 -17.51
C ASN A 104 -2.29 3.16 -16.23
N VAL A 105 -0.99 3.00 -15.97
CA VAL A 105 -0.50 2.40 -14.72
C VAL A 105 0.10 3.49 -13.86
N VAL A 106 -0.45 3.67 -12.66
CA VAL A 106 -0.03 4.72 -11.71
C VAL A 106 0.54 4.08 -10.46
N THR A 107 1.83 4.30 -10.22
CA THR A 107 2.55 3.74 -9.08
C THR A 107 3.05 4.85 -8.17
N PRO A 108 2.38 5.12 -7.04
CA PRO A 108 2.89 6.05 -6.04
C PRO A 108 4.21 5.56 -5.43
N VAL A 109 5.17 6.48 -5.26
CA VAL A 109 6.43 6.22 -4.57
C VAL A 109 6.36 6.85 -3.19
N GLY A 110 6.28 6.02 -2.16
CA GLY A 110 6.08 6.43 -0.77
C GLY A 110 5.19 5.47 -0.01
N GLY A 111 4.83 5.83 1.22
CA GLY A 111 3.99 5.01 2.08
C GLY A 111 4.71 3.81 2.69
N ALA A 112 6.03 3.88 2.81
CA ALA A 112 6.79 2.84 3.49
C ALA A 112 6.21 2.55 4.88
N TYR A 113 5.96 1.28 5.16
CA TYR A 113 5.43 0.74 6.43
C TYR A 113 4.08 1.31 6.88
N SER A 114 3.36 2.01 5.99
CA SER A 114 2.15 2.76 6.33
C SER A 114 0.86 1.96 6.21
N TYR A 115 0.88 0.76 5.60
CA TYR A 115 -0.32 0.02 5.19
C TYR A 115 -1.25 0.83 4.27
N TYR A 116 -0.77 1.91 3.66
CA TYR A 116 -1.56 2.77 2.77
C TYR A 116 -2.94 3.14 3.36
N THR A 117 -2.97 3.38 4.68
CA THR A 117 -4.17 3.71 5.45
C THR A 117 -4.04 5.09 6.10
N ASP A 118 -5.14 5.63 6.62
CA ASP A 118 -5.13 6.86 7.39
C ASP A 118 -4.80 6.55 8.85
N TRP A 119 -3.66 7.04 9.29
CA TRP A 119 -3.22 6.91 10.67
C TRP A 119 -3.99 7.85 11.59
N GLN A 120 -4.34 7.39 12.80
CA GLN A 120 -5.01 8.20 13.81
C GLN A 120 -4.15 9.39 14.26
N HIS A 121 -2.84 9.19 14.38
CA HIS A 121 -1.88 10.19 14.84
C HIS A 121 -0.66 10.26 13.92
N ASP A 122 -0.05 11.45 13.83
CA ASP A 122 1.26 11.60 13.19
C ASP A 122 2.30 10.80 13.97
N ASP A 123 3.15 10.06 13.25
CA ASP A 123 4.20 9.23 13.84
C ASP A 123 5.55 9.97 13.79
N PRO A 124 6.37 9.93 14.85
CA PRO A 124 7.64 10.68 14.89
C PRO A 124 8.65 10.19 13.84
N VAL A 125 8.51 8.96 13.29
CA VAL A 125 9.39 8.38 12.29
C VAL A 125 8.77 8.45 10.89
N LEU A 126 7.52 8.04 10.76
CA LEU A 126 6.82 7.93 9.48
C LEU A 126 6.02 9.19 9.11
N GLY A 127 5.91 10.14 10.03
CA GLY A 127 5.19 11.39 9.83
C GLY A 127 3.68 11.22 9.70
N ARG A 128 3.04 12.15 8.99
CA ARG A 128 1.60 12.13 8.73
C ARG A 128 1.28 11.15 7.62
N ASN A 129 0.44 10.16 7.89
CA ASN A 129 -0.01 9.17 6.94
C ASN A 129 -1.52 9.24 6.76
N LYS A 130 -1.98 9.74 5.61
CA LYS A 130 -3.38 9.82 5.16
C LYS A 130 -3.48 9.20 3.77
N TRP A 131 -2.93 7.99 3.66
CA TRP A 131 -2.82 7.30 2.39
C TRP A 131 -4.15 6.82 1.84
N GLU A 132 -5.10 6.41 2.69
CA GLU A 132 -6.44 6.07 2.25
C GLU A 132 -7.12 7.30 1.63
N THR A 133 -7.10 8.45 2.32
CA THR A 133 -7.61 9.72 1.77
C THR A 133 -6.92 10.08 0.46
N PHE A 134 -5.58 9.96 0.39
CA PHE A 134 -4.84 10.25 -0.84
C PHE A 134 -5.27 9.37 -2.00
N LEU A 135 -5.27 8.05 -1.83
CA LEU A 135 -5.52 7.07 -2.89
C LEU A 135 -6.99 7.05 -3.35
N THR A 136 -7.93 7.48 -2.51
CA THR A 136 -9.36 7.31 -2.80
C THR A 136 -10.12 8.62 -3.04
N ALA A 137 -9.60 9.73 -2.55
CA ALA A 137 -10.27 11.03 -2.67
C ALA A 137 -9.42 12.10 -3.39
N GLU A 138 -8.11 12.16 -3.13
CA GLU A 138 -7.26 13.20 -3.68
C GLU A 138 -6.69 12.82 -5.06
N LEU A 139 -6.13 11.62 -5.17
CA LEU A 139 -5.38 11.18 -6.35
C LEU A 139 -6.27 10.88 -7.57
N PRO A 140 -7.40 10.15 -7.47
CA PRO A 140 -8.17 9.76 -8.65
C PRO A 140 -8.60 10.94 -9.54
N PRO A 141 -9.21 12.02 -9.03
CA PRO A 141 -9.62 13.14 -9.88
C PRO A 141 -8.42 13.85 -10.54
N LEU A 142 -7.26 13.89 -9.88
CA LEU A 142 -6.05 14.49 -10.46
C LEU A 142 -5.46 13.61 -11.58
N VAL A 143 -5.53 12.30 -11.43
CA VAL A 143 -5.11 11.35 -12.48
C VAL A 143 -6.07 11.39 -13.66
N ASP A 144 -7.38 11.48 -13.39
CA ASP A 144 -8.41 11.58 -14.43
C ASP A 144 -8.20 12.82 -15.29
N GLU A 145 -7.92 13.97 -14.68
CA GLU A 145 -7.61 15.22 -15.38
C GLU A 145 -6.27 15.15 -16.11
N LEU A 146 -5.23 14.64 -15.46
CA LEU A 146 -3.86 14.59 -16.00
C LEU A 146 -3.74 13.70 -17.23
N LEU A 147 -4.44 12.56 -17.22
CA LEU A 147 -4.28 11.49 -18.23
C LEU A 147 -5.50 11.33 -19.15
N ASP A 148 -6.54 12.15 -19.00
CA ASP A 148 -7.81 12.03 -19.72
C ASP A 148 -8.38 10.59 -19.59
N THR A 149 -8.60 10.14 -18.35
CA THR A 149 -9.05 8.78 -18.11
C THR A 149 -10.58 8.64 -18.27
N ASN A 150 -11.05 7.39 -18.35
CA ASN A 150 -12.50 7.10 -18.39
C ASN A 150 -13.13 6.91 -16.99
N GLY A 151 -12.37 7.19 -15.90
CA GLY A 151 -12.82 7.05 -14.51
C GLY A 151 -12.98 5.60 -14.03
N ARG A 152 -12.57 4.61 -14.84
CA ARG A 152 -12.60 3.19 -14.44
C ARG A 152 -11.28 2.81 -13.82
N ASN A 153 -11.31 2.42 -12.55
CA ASN A 153 -10.12 2.16 -11.78
C ASN A 153 -10.01 0.70 -11.35
N ALA A 154 -8.80 0.18 -11.36
CA ALA A 154 -8.41 -1.05 -10.67
C ALA A 154 -7.22 -0.77 -9.75
N ILE A 155 -6.98 -1.65 -8.79
CA ILE A 155 -5.87 -1.52 -7.86
C ILE A 155 -5.21 -2.87 -7.62
N ALA A 156 -3.88 -2.91 -7.57
CA ALA A 156 -3.14 -4.09 -7.17
C ALA A 156 -1.99 -3.72 -6.23
N GLY A 157 -1.55 -4.68 -5.44
CA GLY A 157 -0.43 -4.48 -4.52
C GLY A 157 0.13 -5.77 -3.96
N ILE A 158 1.38 -5.69 -3.52
CA ILE A 158 2.15 -6.81 -2.99
C ILE A 158 2.34 -6.69 -1.48
N SER A 159 2.46 -7.82 -0.78
CA SER A 159 2.90 -7.84 0.61
C SER A 159 2.03 -6.93 1.52
N MET A 160 2.63 -5.93 2.17
CA MET A 160 1.90 -4.92 2.94
C MET A 160 0.75 -4.29 2.14
N ALA A 161 1.01 -3.90 0.89
CA ALA A 161 0.00 -3.28 0.04
C ALA A 161 -1.11 -4.25 -0.38
N ALA A 162 -0.86 -5.55 -0.44
CA ALA A 162 -1.87 -6.55 -0.73
C ALA A 162 -2.99 -6.59 0.33
N THR A 163 -2.65 -6.37 1.61
CA THR A 163 -3.62 -6.13 2.68
C THR A 163 -4.41 -4.83 2.42
N SER A 164 -3.69 -3.79 2.02
CA SER A 164 -4.24 -2.44 1.87
C SER A 164 -5.25 -2.34 0.72
N VAL A 165 -4.96 -2.94 -0.44
CA VAL A 165 -5.85 -2.86 -1.62
C VAL A 165 -7.21 -3.51 -1.37
N LEU A 166 -7.26 -4.58 -0.57
CA LEU A 166 -8.51 -5.21 -0.13
C LEU A 166 -9.31 -4.26 0.78
N ASN A 167 -8.64 -3.62 1.73
CA ASN A 167 -9.29 -2.67 2.64
C ASN A 167 -9.77 -1.43 1.91
N LEU A 168 -8.95 -0.84 1.02
CA LEU A 168 -9.34 0.31 0.20
C LEU A 168 -10.59 0.01 -0.64
N ALA A 169 -10.65 -1.16 -1.28
CA ALA A 169 -11.82 -1.57 -2.05
C ALA A 169 -13.06 -1.81 -1.18
N ALA A 170 -12.88 -2.40 0.01
CA ALA A 170 -13.98 -2.63 0.96
C ALA A 170 -14.53 -1.33 1.56
N HIS A 171 -13.68 -0.33 1.78
CA HIS A 171 -14.08 0.97 2.33
C HIS A 171 -14.72 1.88 1.28
N HIS A 172 -14.23 1.85 0.02
CA HIS A 172 -14.63 2.73 -1.07
C HIS A 172 -15.26 1.92 -2.22
N ARG A 173 -16.40 1.30 -1.91
CA ARG A 173 -17.12 0.42 -2.85
C ARG A 173 -17.40 1.11 -4.17
N GLY A 174 -17.04 0.45 -5.27
CA GLY A 174 -17.26 0.94 -6.63
C GLY A 174 -16.16 1.87 -7.16
N LEU A 175 -15.21 2.34 -6.33
CA LEU A 175 -14.06 3.10 -6.80
C LEU A 175 -13.12 2.22 -7.63
N TYR A 176 -12.88 1.00 -7.16
CA TYR A 176 -12.06 0.01 -7.85
C TYR A 176 -12.92 -1.15 -8.34
N ARG A 177 -12.95 -1.38 -9.65
CA ARG A 177 -13.70 -2.46 -10.29
C ARG A 177 -13.04 -3.83 -10.12
N ALA A 178 -11.72 -3.82 -9.99
CA ALA A 178 -10.93 -5.02 -9.78
C ALA A 178 -9.80 -4.79 -8.78
N VAL A 179 -9.44 -5.84 -8.04
CA VAL A 179 -8.37 -5.84 -7.03
C VAL A 179 -7.45 -7.03 -7.24
N GLY A 180 -6.14 -6.77 -7.27
CA GLY A 180 -5.08 -7.78 -7.19
C GLY A 180 -4.36 -7.72 -5.84
N SER A 181 -4.46 -8.76 -5.04
CA SER A 181 -3.84 -8.86 -3.72
C SER A 181 -2.81 -9.99 -3.73
N TYR A 182 -1.51 -9.64 -3.79
CA TYR A 182 -0.44 -10.62 -3.98
C TYR A 182 0.40 -10.76 -2.70
N SER A 183 0.35 -11.94 -2.08
CA SER A 183 1.13 -12.33 -0.89
C SER A 183 0.90 -11.40 0.33
N GLY A 184 -0.35 -11.07 0.65
CA GLY A 184 -0.72 -10.23 1.79
C GLY A 184 -1.49 -10.97 2.88
N CYS A 185 -1.50 -10.42 4.10
CA CYS A 185 -2.34 -10.91 5.17
C CYS A 185 -3.66 -10.14 5.20
N ALA A 186 -4.74 -10.76 4.73
CA ALA A 186 -6.07 -10.14 4.68
C ALA A 186 -6.74 -9.99 6.06
N SER A 187 -6.30 -10.78 7.06
CA SER A 187 -6.81 -10.70 8.43
C SER A 187 -5.88 -9.87 9.30
N THR A 188 -6.43 -8.93 10.06
CA THR A 188 -5.66 -8.06 10.96
C THR A 188 -6.13 -8.13 12.41
N THR A 189 -7.26 -8.77 12.68
CA THR A 189 -7.85 -8.87 14.03
C THR A 189 -7.43 -10.10 14.82
N ASP A 190 -7.01 -11.17 14.15
CA ASP A 190 -6.48 -12.35 14.84
C ASP A 190 -5.03 -12.17 15.30
N ALA A 191 -4.55 -13.11 16.12
CA ALA A 191 -3.21 -12.99 16.71
C ALA A 191 -2.07 -12.99 15.68
N LEU A 192 -2.18 -13.78 14.60
CA LEU A 192 -1.17 -13.89 13.57
C LEU A 192 -1.17 -12.63 12.68
N GLY A 193 -2.33 -12.20 12.19
CA GLY A 193 -2.48 -11.00 11.36
C GLY A 193 -2.05 -9.76 12.10
N ARG A 194 -2.41 -9.63 13.38
CA ARG A 194 -1.98 -8.53 14.24
C ARG A 194 -0.47 -8.50 14.44
N ALA A 195 0.14 -9.66 14.68
CA ALA A 195 1.60 -9.79 14.79
C ALA A 195 2.29 -9.43 13.47
N TYR A 196 1.72 -9.84 12.33
CA TYR A 196 2.23 -9.51 11.01
C TYR A 196 2.24 -7.98 10.78
N VAL A 197 1.12 -7.30 11.02
CA VAL A 197 1.01 -5.84 10.89
C VAL A 197 2.01 -5.12 11.78
N LYS A 198 2.09 -5.52 13.06
CA LYS A 198 3.02 -4.93 14.02
C LYS A 198 4.48 -5.11 13.59
N THR A 199 4.82 -6.30 13.06
CA THR A 199 6.17 -6.60 12.57
C THR A 199 6.53 -5.68 11.40
N VAL A 200 5.65 -5.54 10.41
CA VAL A 200 5.90 -4.67 9.25
C VAL A 200 6.10 -3.21 9.67
N VAL A 201 5.22 -2.66 10.52
CA VAL A 201 5.37 -1.27 11.00
C VAL A 201 6.67 -1.10 11.81
N SER A 202 7.06 -2.09 12.62
CA SER A 202 8.28 -2.03 13.43
C SER A 202 9.57 -2.11 12.62
N MET A 203 9.53 -2.49 11.34
CA MET A 203 10.70 -2.41 10.45
C MET A 203 11.18 -0.96 10.26
N ALA A 204 10.29 0.01 10.38
CA ALA A 204 10.67 1.41 10.56
C ALA A 204 11.04 1.64 12.04
N LEU A 205 12.33 1.56 12.34
CA LEU A 205 12.83 1.62 13.74
C LEU A 205 12.32 2.86 14.48
N GLY A 206 11.54 2.64 15.52
CA GLY A 206 10.93 3.70 16.34
C GLY A 206 9.51 4.11 15.94
N ALA A 207 8.98 3.59 14.83
CA ALA A 207 7.57 3.78 14.48
C ALA A 207 6.66 3.00 15.45
N ASN A 208 5.47 3.55 15.70
CA ASN A 208 4.53 2.96 16.64
C ASN A 208 3.20 2.64 15.95
N VAL A 209 2.86 1.35 15.87
CA VAL A 209 1.61 0.88 15.26
C VAL A 209 0.35 1.44 15.97
N THR A 210 0.45 1.85 17.23
CA THR A 210 -0.69 2.47 17.92
C THR A 210 -1.04 3.86 17.37
N ASN A 211 -0.09 4.53 16.69
CA ASN A 211 -0.37 5.76 15.96
C ASN A 211 -1.18 5.49 14.69
N MET A 212 -1.13 4.25 14.16
CA MET A 212 -1.89 3.83 12.98
C MET A 212 -3.35 3.52 13.32
N TRP A 213 -3.61 2.45 14.08
CA TRP A 213 -4.94 1.95 14.37
C TRP A 213 -5.27 1.86 15.86
N GLY A 214 -4.52 2.55 16.71
CA GLY A 214 -4.72 2.52 18.17
C GLY A 214 -4.29 1.19 18.82
N PRO A 215 -4.64 1.00 20.09
CA PRO A 215 -4.39 -0.25 20.80
C PRO A 215 -5.16 -1.43 20.19
N ASP A 216 -4.82 -2.66 20.60
CA ASP A 216 -5.29 -3.92 19.99
C ASP A 216 -6.81 -4.13 20.00
N ASP A 217 -7.52 -3.45 20.87
CA ASP A 217 -8.98 -3.47 21.01
C ASP A 217 -9.70 -2.33 20.26
N ASN A 218 -8.94 -1.47 19.56
CA ASN A 218 -9.51 -0.37 18.77
C ASN A 218 -10.25 -0.91 17.55
N GLN A 219 -11.37 -0.26 17.20
CA GLN A 219 -12.24 -0.63 16.07
C GLN A 219 -11.56 -0.48 14.70
N ASP A 220 -10.48 0.30 14.58
CA ASP A 220 -9.76 0.45 13.33
C ASP A 220 -9.05 -0.86 12.91
N TRP A 221 -8.68 -1.74 13.85
CA TRP A 221 -8.23 -3.09 13.51
C TRP A 221 -9.33 -3.90 12.81
N VAL A 222 -10.58 -3.79 13.31
CA VAL A 222 -11.74 -4.46 12.71
C VAL A 222 -12.11 -3.83 11.38
N ARG A 223 -12.06 -2.49 11.29
CA ARG A 223 -12.31 -1.74 10.05
C ARG A 223 -11.35 -2.18 8.94
N ASN A 224 -10.07 -2.38 9.27
CA ASN A 224 -9.02 -2.73 8.33
C ASN A 224 -8.75 -4.23 8.24
N ASP A 225 -9.74 -5.08 8.51
CA ASP A 225 -9.69 -6.53 8.35
C ASP A 225 -10.59 -6.97 7.20
N ALA A 226 -9.99 -7.35 6.07
CA ALA A 226 -10.73 -7.74 4.88
C ALA A 226 -11.52 -9.05 5.06
N VAL A 227 -11.12 -9.94 5.97
CA VAL A 227 -11.85 -11.16 6.29
C VAL A 227 -13.16 -10.81 7.01
N VAL A 228 -13.11 -9.92 7.98
CA VAL A 228 -14.29 -9.43 8.71
C VAL A 228 -15.22 -8.63 7.80
N ASN A 229 -14.63 -7.87 6.88
CA ASN A 229 -15.35 -6.98 5.96
C ASN A 229 -15.59 -7.60 4.57
N ALA A 230 -15.45 -8.92 4.42
CA ALA A 230 -15.50 -9.61 3.12
C ALA A 230 -16.76 -9.31 2.30
N GLU A 231 -17.94 -9.13 2.93
CA GLU A 231 -19.18 -8.76 2.25
C GLU A 231 -19.06 -7.42 1.49
N LYS A 232 -18.20 -6.52 1.94
CA LYS A 232 -18.01 -5.22 1.27
C LYS A 232 -17.25 -5.34 -0.05
N LEU A 233 -16.61 -6.47 -0.32
CA LEU A 233 -15.91 -6.76 -1.58
C LEU A 233 -16.85 -7.29 -2.68
N ARG A 234 -18.11 -7.53 -2.37
CA ARG A 234 -19.11 -8.00 -3.33
C ARG A 234 -19.27 -7.03 -4.51
N GLY A 235 -19.15 -7.56 -5.71
CA GLY A 235 -19.23 -6.81 -6.98
C GLY A 235 -17.89 -6.29 -7.48
N THR A 236 -16.80 -6.52 -6.74
CA THR A 236 -15.43 -6.25 -7.18
C THR A 236 -14.83 -7.53 -7.75
N ALA A 237 -14.16 -7.49 -8.90
CA ALA A 237 -13.40 -8.62 -9.42
C ALA A 237 -12.14 -8.81 -8.56
N LEU A 238 -11.89 -10.03 -8.08
CA LEU A 238 -10.86 -10.30 -7.09
C LEU A 238 -9.87 -11.36 -7.62
N TYR A 239 -8.58 -11.02 -7.66
CA TYR A 239 -7.47 -11.95 -7.83
C TYR A 239 -6.60 -11.92 -6.57
N ILE A 240 -6.43 -13.06 -5.93
CA ILE A 240 -5.73 -13.18 -4.64
C ILE A 240 -4.73 -14.31 -4.74
N SER A 241 -3.45 -14.02 -4.54
CA SER A 241 -2.39 -15.01 -4.65
C SER A 241 -1.55 -15.13 -3.40
N ASN A 242 -0.96 -16.31 -3.20
CA ASN A 242 0.02 -16.59 -2.16
C ASN A 242 0.86 -17.82 -2.50
N GLY A 243 2.15 -17.79 -2.20
CA GLY A 243 3.01 -18.97 -2.23
C GLY A 243 2.86 -19.85 -1.00
N SER A 244 3.50 -21.00 -1.03
CA SER A 244 3.53 -21.92 0.12
C SER A 244 4.63 -21.64 1.14
N GLY A 245 5.61 -20.82 0.75
CA GLY A 245 6.85 -20.60 1.49
C GLY A 245 7.97 -21.60 1.12
N LEU A 246 7.68 -22.62 0.33
CA LEU A 246 8.69 -23.51 -0.22
C LEU A 246 9.34 -22.89 -1.45
N ALA A 247 10.66 -22.97 -1.55
CA ALA A 247 11.36 -22.46 -2.73
C ALA A 247 10.82 -23.06 -4.04
N GLY A 248 10.63 -22.24 -5.05
CA GLY A 248 10.08 -22.59 -6.36
C GLY A 248 10.91 -22.06 -7.52
N ALA A 249 10.28 -21.88 -8.68
CA ALA A 249 10.96 -21.57 -9.94
C ALA A 249 11.70 -20.23 -9.94
N SER A 250 11.17 -19.22 -9.25
CA SER A 250 11.76 -17.88 -9.15
C SER A 250 12.80 -17.75 -8.02
N ASP A 251 13.02 -18.81 -7.23
CA ASP A 251 14.01 -18.83 -6.14
C ASP A 251 15.37 -19.33 -6.65
N THR A 252 15.96 -18.59 -7.57
CA THR A 252 17.25 -18.85 -8.20
C THR A 252 18.15 -17.62 -8.13
N LEU A 253 19.47 -17.80 -8.32
CA LEU A 253 20.40 -16.66 -8.33
C LEU A 253 20.06 -15.65 -9.44
N ASP A 254 19.56 -16.12 -10.57
CA ASP A 254 19.21 -15.28 -11.72
C ASP A 254 17.80 -14.66 -11.56
N GLY A 255 16.96 -15.24 -10.69
CA GLY A 255 15.57 -14.80 -10.46
C GLY A 255 15.38 -13.84 -9.31
N THR A 256 16.41 -13.59 -8.50
CA THR A 256 16.25 -12.84 -7.23
C THR A 256 16.39 -11.33 -7.36
N ASN A 257 17.13 -10.86 -8.23
CA ASN A 257 17.29 -9.49 -8.74
C ASN A 257 18.65 -9.40 -9.48
N PRO A 258 18.90 -8.34 -10.28
CA PRO A 258 20.13 -8.20 -11.08
C PRO A 258 21.45 -8.23 -10.27
N ASN A 259 21.38 -8.09 -8.94
CA ASN A 259 22.53 -8.11 -8.02
C ASN A 259 22.43 -9.25 -7.00
N GLY A 260 21.64 -10.28 -7.27
CA GLY A 260 21.40 -11.40 -6.35
C GLY A 260 22.67 -12.14 -5.99
N THR A 261 22.95 -12.22 -4.70
CA THR A 261 24.01 -13.06 -4.14
C THR A 261 23.40 -14.30 -3.51
N GLY A 262 24.21 -15.34 -3.27
CA GLY A 262 23.74 -16.52 -2.53
C GLY A 262 23.15 -16.17 -1.15
N PHE A 263 23.60 -15.09 -0.51
CA PHE A 263 23.02 -14.60 0.75
C PHE A 263 21.62 -14.00 0.55
N VAL A 264 21.42 -13.22 -0.50
CA VAL A 264 20.10 -12.65 -0.84
C VAL A 264 19.10 -13.78 -1.13
N LEU A 265 19.50 -14.77 -1.94
CA LEU A 265 18.69 -15.95 -2.22
C LEU A 265 18.35 -16.74 -0.95
N LEU A 266 19.32 -16.97 -0.06
CA LEU A 266 19.07 -17.66 1.20
C LEU A 266 18.08 -16.88 2.07
N ASN A 267 18.22 -15.56 2.17
CA ASN A 267 17.29 -14.69 2.91
C ASN A 267 15.87 -14.76 2.30
N GLN A 268 15.76 -14.72 0.98
CA GLN A 268 14.48 -14.89 0.26
C GLN A 268 13.83 -16.24 0.58
N MET A 269 14.60 -17.33 0.55
CA MET A 269 14.08 -18.67 0.83
C MET A 269 13.68 -18.86 2.30
N VAL A 270 14.44 -18.32 3.26
CA VAL A 270 14.20 -18.51 4.69
C VAL A 270 13.20 -17.50 5.24
N VAL A 271 13.49 -16.21 5.08
CA VAL A 271 12.63 -15.14 5.61
C VAL A 271 11.39 -14.98 4.73
N GLY A 272 11.57 -14.91 3.41
CA GLY A 272 10.48 -14.83 2.46
C GLY A 272 9.57 -16.06 2.53
N GLY A 273 10.13 -17.26 2.72
CA GLY A 273 9.36 -18.48 2.93
C GLY A 273 8.49 -18.41 4.20
N ALA A 274 9.04 -17.94 5.32
CA ALA A 274 8.28 -17.77 6.57
C ALA A 274 7.15 -16.74 6.42
N ILE A 275 7.38 -15.66 5.68
CA ILE A 275 6.35 -14.65 5.39
C ILE A 275 5.20 -15.28 4.59
N GLU A 276 5.50 -16.04 3.53
CA GLU A 276 4.46 -16.70 2.71
C GLU A 276 3.63 -17.71 3.50
N VAL A 277 4.23 -18.45 4.44
CA VAL A 277 3.46 -19.35 5.32
C VAL A 277 2.46 -18.54 6.15
N ALA A 278 2.87 -17.40 6.71
CA ALA A 278 2.01 -16.55 7.53
C ALA A 278 0.90 -15.89 6.71
N THR A 279 1.25 -15.28 5.57
CA THR A 279 0.26 -14.65 4.67
C THR A 279 -0.69 -15.66 4.05
N GLY A 280 -0.22 -16.89 3.78
CA GLY A 280 -1.03 -17.99 3.27
C GLY A 280 -2.12 -18.45 4.23
N ASP A 281 -1.92 -18.39 5.57
CA ASP A 281 -3.00 -18.65 6.52
C ASP A 281 -4.08 -17.56 6.43
N CYS A 282 -3.68 -16.29 6.39
CA CYS A 282 -4.61 -15.17 6.21
C CYS A 282 -5.40 -15.29 4.90
N THR A 283 -4.73 -15.67 3.81
CA THR A 283 -5.34 -15.83 2.48
C THR A 283 -6.39 -16.94 2.49
N ARG A 284 -6.11 -18.08 3.11
CA ARG A 284 -7.09 -19.16 3.26
C ARG A 284 -8.31 -18.77 4.08
N ARG A 285 -8.15 -17.91 5.10
CA ARG A 285 -9.27 -17.36 5.87
C ARG A 285 -10.15 -16.46 5.03
N LEU A 286 -9.53 -15.58 4.21
CA LEU A 286 -10.28 -14.74 3.28
C LEU A 286 -11.03 -15.59 2.25
N LYS A 287 -10.38 -16.64 1.70
CA LYS A 287 -11.01 -17.58 0.78
C LYS A 287 -12.27 -18.19 1.41
N ALA A 288 -12.16 -18.73 2.62
CA ALA A 288 -13.28 -19.32 3.32
C ALA A 288 -14.42 -18.31 3.59
N ALA A 289 -14.09 -17.05 3.93
CA ALA A 289 -15.08 -16.01 4.17
C ALA A 289 -15.82 -15.63 2.87
N LEU A 290 -15.10 -15.48 1.76
CA LEU A 290 -15.71 -15.14 0.45
C LEU A 290 -16.58 -16.31 -0.07
N GLU A 291 -16.13 -17.56 0.09
CA GLU A 291 -16.91 -18.77 -0.25
C GLU A 291 -18.21 -18.87 0.57
N GLN A 292 -18.16 -18.59 1.88
CA GLN A 292 -19.37 -18.59 2.73
C GLN A 292 -20.37 -17.51 2.35
N LEU A 293 -19.91 -16.44 1.73
CA LEU A 293 -20.75 -15.32 1.29
C LEU A 293 -21.16 -15.43 -0.18
N ASP A 294 -20.78 -16.51 -0.89
CA ASP A 294 -20.99 -16.66 -2.33
C ASP A 294 -20.43 -15.45 -3.12
N ILE A 295 -19.26 -14.93 -2.74
CA ILE A 295 -18.54 -13.88 -3.45
C ILE A 295 -17.47 -14.52 -4.33
N PRO A 296 -17.58 -14.40 -5.67
CA PRO A 296 -16.60 -14.99 -6.56
C PRO A 296 -15.25 -14.29 -6.44
N ALA A 297 -14.16 -15.07 -6.39
CA ALA A 297 -12.79 -14.59 -6.40
C ALA A 297 -11.88 -15.65 -7.03
N HIS A 298 -10.87 -15.20 -7.76
CA HIS A 298 -9.80 -16.08 -8.21
C HIS A 298 -8.74 -16.21 -7.12
N PHE A 299 -8.36 -17.44 -6.77
CA PHE A 299 -7.31 -17.72 -5.80
C PHE A 299 -6.19 -18.53 -6.46
N GLU A 300 -5.01 -17.92 -6.59
CA GLU A 300 -3.78 -18.58 -7.00
C GLU A 300 -2.96 -18.96 -5.74
N LEU A 301 -3.14 -20.19 -5.25
CA LEU A 301 -2.42 -20.73 -4.09
C LEU A 301 -1.32 -21.69 -4.58
N ARG A 302 -0.12 -21.17 -4.77
CA ARG A 302 1.00 -21.94 -5.33
C ARG A 302 1.52 -22.98 -4.34
N GLU A 303 1.73 -24.20 -4.82
CA GLU A 303 2.38 -25.28 -4.05
C GLU A 303 3.83 -24.93 -3.69
N ARG A 304 4.48 -24.07 -4.46
CA ARG A 304 5.84 -23.57 -4.25
C ARG A 304 5.88 -22.08 -4.57
N GLY A 305 6.70 -21.36 -3.83
CA GLY A 305 6.90 -19.91 -3.98
C GLY A 305 7.19 -19.24 -2.66
N THR A 306 8.15 -18.33 -2.67
CA THR A 306 8.54 -17.50 -1.54
C THR A 306 8.07 -16.06 -1.76
N HIS A 307 8.29 -15.18 -0.78
CA HIS A 307 7.90 -13.78 -0.81
C HIS A 307 8.85 -12.98 -1.71
N SER A 308 8.65 -13.04 -3.03
CA SER A 308 9.59 -12.46 -3.98
C SER A 308 8.99 -11.99 -5.31
N TRP A 309 9.71 -11.08 -5.96
CA TRP A 309 9.25 -10.32 -7.12
C TRP A 309 8.91 -11.18 -8.33
N GLY A 310 9.62 -12.29 -8.56
CA GLY A 310 9.32 -13.15 -9.72
C GLY A 310 7.91 -13.72 -9.67
N TYR A 311 7.44 -14.13 -8.49
CA TYR A 311 6.07 -14.62 -8.33
C TYR A 311 5.04 -13.50 -8.45
N TRP A 312 5.35 -12.30 -7.98
CA TRP A 312 4.44 -11.15 -8.10
C TRP A 312 4.34 -10.62 -9.53
N GLN A 313 5.42 -10.74 -10.31
CA GLN A 313 5.36 -10.50 -11.75
C GLN A 313 4.41 -11.48 -12.43
N ASP A 314 4.55 -12.79 -12.14
CA ASP A 314 3.65 -13.80 -12.67
C ASP A 314 2.20 -13.52 -12.25
N ASP A 315 1.96 -13.14 -10.98
CA ASP A 315 0.63 -12.75 -10.50
C ASP A 315 0.03 -11.56 -11.24
N LEU A 316 0.86 -10.55 -11.54
CA LEU A 316 0.41 -9.38 -12.30
C LEU A 316 0.01 -9.78 -13.73
N HIS A 317 0.79 -10.64 -14.37
CA HIS A 317 0.49 -11.15 -15.71
C HIS A 317 -0.79 -12.01 -15.71
N ASP A 318 -0.91 -12.94 -14.78
CA ASP A 318 -2.03 -13.88 -14.68
C ASP A 318 -3.35 -13.18 -14.29
N SER A 319 -3.28 -12.11 -13.51
CA SER A 319 -4.45 -11.31 -13.12
C SER A 319 -4.91 -10.32 -14.19
N TRP A 320 -4.04 -10.01 -15.17
CA TRP A 320 -4.34 -8.99 -16.18
C TRP A 320 -5.63 -9.24 -16.98
N PRO A 321 -5.96 -10.44 -17.47
CA PRO A 321 -7.22 -10.66 -18.17
C PRO A 321 -8.46 -10.29 -17.34
N MET A 322 -8.45 -10.57 -16.04
CA MET A 322 -9.53 -10.16 -15.12
C MET A 322 -9.60 -8.64 -14.98
N PHE A 323 -8.44 -7.95 -14.89
CA PHE A 323 -8.42 -6.50 -14.86
C PHE A 323 -8.95 -5.89 -16.15
N GLU A 324 -8.48 -6.39 -17.29
CA GLU A 324 -8.89 -5.94 -18.61
C GLU A 324 -10.41 -6.06 -18.79
N ASP A 325 -10.99 -7.20 -18.46
CA ASP A 325 -12.44 -7.44 -18.53
C ASP A 325 -13.22 -6.49 -17.61
N ALA A 326 -12.77 -6.30 -16.36
CA ALA A 326 -13.43 -5.42 -15.40
C ALA A 326 -13.34 -3.94 -15.80
N LEU A 327 -12.28 -3.55 -16.47
CA LEU A 327 -12.02 -2.17 -16.92
C LEU A 327 -12.68 -1.88 -18.29
N ALA A 328 -12.98 -2.89 -19.10
CA ALA A 328 -13.66 -2.73 -20.39
C ALA A 328 -15.17 -2.43 -20.24
N GLY A 329 -15.82 -2.98 -19.22
CA GLY A 329 -17.28 -2.90 -18.95
C GLY A 329 -17.78 -1.58 -18.34
#